data_8c6caf18e781769f17a4b271424c15a8
#
_entry.id   8c6caf18e781769f17a4b271424c15a8
#
_cell.length_a   1.000
_cell.length_b   1.000
_cell.length_c   1.000
_cell.angle_alpha   90.00
_cell.angle_beta   90.00
_cell.angle_gamma   90.00
#
_symmetry.space_group_name_H-M   'P 1'
#
loop_
_entity.id
_entity.type
_entity.pdbx_description
1 polymer ?
#
loop_
_entity_poly.entity_id
_entity_poly.type
_entity_poly.pdbx_seq_one_letter_code
_entity_poly.pdbx_strand_id
1 'polypeptide(L)'
;MREFLVFCLLFISVSCQPRASNITKADKSELVVAAAANLTDAFAEIGPRFTNQTGIHVVFSFGATADLATQIKNGAPFDVFASADTTHVDQLEREGLITPGSRALYAKGRLVMWLPSGSNLKVSKISDITAKNFERIAIAKPDVAPYGEAAVESLKAMGIWNEMEPKVIYGQNVSQVKQYASTGNAEVAFIPLALIKPGEGTYIEVPEESHKPIDQALGIVKDSPKQHAAWQFLEFLLGKEGQELLSKYGYGKPRVE
;
A
#
# COMPACT_ATOMS: atom_id res chain seq x y z
N MET A 1 58.74 76.50 23.96
CA MET A 1 57.44 76.42 23.31
C MET A 1 57.48 75.12 22.51
N ARG A 2 56.68 74.10 23.00
CA ARG A 2 56.70 72.72 22.48
C ARG A 2 55.49 72.54 21.63
N GLU A 3 55.64 72.21 20.39
CA GLU A 3 54.57 71.86 19.47
C GLU A 3 54.28 70.39 19.67
N PHE A 4 52.97 70.03 19.93
CA PHE A 4 52.46 68.68 20.01
C PHE A 4 51.87 68.33 18.61
N LEU A 5 52.54 67.41 17.93
CA LEU A 5 52.00 66.77 16.71
C LEU A 5 51.03 65.66 17.12
N VAL A 6 49.74 65.80 16.81
CA VAL A 6 48.74 64.77 16.96
C VAL A 6 48.69 63.92 15.71
N PHE A 7 49.11 62.68 15.80
CA PHE A 7 49.06 61.70 14.75
C PHE A 7 47.70 60.99 14.78
N CYS A 8 46.80 61.29 13.85
CA CYS A 8 45.55 60.62 13.66
C CYS A 8 45.76 59.27 12.94
N LEU A 9 45.67 58.16 13.65
CA LEU A 9 45.65 56.81 13.08
C LEU A 9 44.21 56.49 12.60
N LEU A 10 44.03 56.43 11.26
CA LEU A 10 42.82 55.92 10.62
C LEU A 10 42.84 54.39 10.68
N PHE A 11 41.97 53.81 11.53
CA PHE A 11 41.66 52.40 11.50
C PHE A 11 40.66 52.12 10.38
N ILE A 12 41.12 51.52 9.29
CA ILE A 12 40.26 50.94 8.24
C ILE A 12 39.80 49.56 8.76
N SER A 13 38.58 49.48 9.30
CA SER A 13 37.93 48.24 9.62
C SER A 13 37.38 47.57 8.35
N VAL A 14 38.11 46.57 7.83
CA VAL A 14 37.60 45.66 6.80
C VAL A 14 36.51 44.79 7.42
N SER A 15 35.27 45.18 7.19
CA SER A 15 34.08 44.36 7.57
C SER A 15 33.99 43.17 6.61
N CYS A 16 34.46 42.02 7.07
CA CYS A 16 34.22 40.72 6.41
C CYS A 16 32.77 40.31 6.71
N GLN A 17 31.84 40.67 5.81
CA GLN A 17 30.48 40.10 5.86
C GLN A 17 30.53 38.64 5.45
N PRO A 18 30.10 37.68 6.28
CA PRO A 18 29.93 36.33 5.83
C PRO A 18 28.78 36.31 4.83
N ARG A 19 29.11 35.95 3.60
CA ARG A 19 28.15 35.67 2.53
C ARG A 19 27.33 34.46 2.98
N ALA A 20 26.14 34.71 3.57
CA ALA A 20 25.17 33.68 3.85
C ALA A 20 24.85 32.98 2.53
N SER A 21 25.45 31.83 2.31
CA SER A 21 24.98 30.88 1.31
C SER A 21 23.56 30.48 1.76
N ASN A 22 22.54 31.02 1.09
CA ASN A 22 21.21 30.49 1.11
C ASN A 22 21.30 29.08 0.53
N ILE A 23 21.67 28.11 1.35
CA ILE A 23 21.30 26.72 1.15
C ILE A 23 19.79 26.75 1.35
N THR A 24 19.04 26.95 0.29
CA THR A 24 17.65 26.58 0.22
C THR A 24 17.65 25.12 0.62
N LYS A 25 17.26 24.87 1.89
CA LYS A 25 16.87 23.56 2.36
C LYS A 25 15.78 23.13 1.38
N ALA A 26 16.14 22.32 0.38
CA ALA A 26 15.15 21.65 -0.43
C ALA A 26 14.26 20.95 0.60
N ASP A 27 13.09 21.49 0.80
CA ASP A 27 12.04 20.85 1.57
C ASP A 27 11.84 19.51 0.88
N LYS A 28 12.46 18.45 1.42
CA LYS A 28 12.22 17.08 0.96
C LYS A 28 10.81 16.78 1.38
N SER A 29 9.87 17.31 0.63
CA SER A 29 8.45 17.06 0.84
C SER A 29 8.23 15.58 0.60
N GLU A 30 8.19 14.83 1.69
CA GLU A 30 7.89 13.41 1.65
C GLU A 30 6.43 13.23 1.26
N LEU A 31 6.16 12.60 0.13
CA LEU A 31 4.81 12.24 -0.25
C LEU A 31 4.35 11.08 0.64
N VAL A 32 3.27 11.25 1.38
CA VAL A 32 2.74 10.24 2.28
C VAL A 32 1.56 9.52 1.63
N VAL A 33 1.74 8.24 1.35
CA VAL A 33 0.73 7.40 0.69
C VAL A 33 0.12 6.44 1.69
N ALA A 34 -1.19 6.56 1.93
CA ALA A 34 -1.98 5.54 2.60
C ALA A 34 -2.20 4.38 1.62
N ALA A 35 -1.60 3.23 1.85
CA ALA A 35 -1.61 2.10 0.93
C ALA A 35 -2.18 0.85 1.58
N ALA A 36 -3.09 0.17 0.88
CA ALA A 36 -3.59 -1.11 1.34
C ALA A 36 -2.45 -2.14 1.48
N ALA A 37 -2.52 -2.98 2.51
CA ALA A 37 -1.43 -3.87 2.91
C ALA A 37 -1.00 -4.89 1.83
N ASN A 38 -1.87 -5.18 0.86
CA ASN A 38 -1.52 -6.01 -0.30
C ASN A 38 -0.41 -5.39 -1.18
N LEU A 39 -0.22 -4.07 -1.11
CA LEU A 39 0.76 -3.32 -1.91
C LEU A 39 2.17 -3.32 -1.30
N THR A 40 2.36 -3.86 -0.10
CA THR A 40 3.61 -3.73 0.67
C THR A 40 4.84 -4.10 -0.16
N ASP A 41 4.85 -5.27 -0.79
CA ASP A 41 6.03 -5.74 -1.53
C ASP A 41 6.20 -4.99 -2.87
N ALA A 42 5.12 -4.71 -3.60
CA ALA A 42 5.17 -3.97 -4.86
C ALA A 42 5.61 -2.50 -4.62
N PHE A 43 5.07 -1.85 -3.59
CA PHE A 43 5.38 -0.45 -3.30
C PHE A 43 6.77 -0.26 -2.70
N ALA A 44 7.33 -1.29 -2.06
CA ALA A 44 8.74 -1.29 -1.66
C ALA A 44 9.71 -1.17 -2.85
N GLU A 45 9.31 -1.61 -4.05
CA GLU A 45 10.08 -1.42 -5.29
C GLU A 45 9.66 -0.15 -6.05
N ILE A 46 8.37 0.15 -6.09
CA ILE A 46 7.80 1.33 -6.77
C ILE A 46 8.32 2.64 -6.16
N GLY A 47 8.36 2.75 -4.84
CA GLY A 47 8.78 3.98 -4.16
C GLY A 47 10.19 4.44 -4.55
N PRO A 48 11.23 3.59 -4.45
CA PRO A 48 12.58 3.93 -4.91
C PRO A 48 12.65 4.29 -6.40
N ARG A 49 11.88 3.60 -7.27
CA ARG A 49 11.84 3.92 -8.71
C ARG A 49 11.26 5.30 -8.95
N PHE A 50 10.12 5.62 -8.33
CA PHE A 50 9.51 6.94 -8.39
C PHE A 50 10.47 8.02 -7.86
N THR A 51 11.09 7.78 -6.70
CA THR A 51 12.05 8.73 -6.11
C THR A 51 13.24 8.99 -7.03
N ASN A 52 13.77 7.96 -7.68
CA ASN A 52 14.91 8.10 -8.61
C ASN A 52 14.55 8.92 -9.85
N GLN A 53 13.31 8.84 -10.33
CA GLN A 53 12.86 9.59 -11.52
C GLN A 53 12.49 11.03 -11.21
N THR A 54 11.89 11.28 -10.04
CA THR A 54 11.28 12.57 -9.72
C THR A 54 12.05 13.39 -8.68
N GLY A 55 12.91 12.74 -7.90
CA GLY A 55 13.54 13.33 -6.72
C GLY A 55 12.59 13.45 -5.51
N ILE A 56 11.31 13.03 -5.64
CA ILE A 56 10.32 13.08 -4.57
C ILE A 56 10.42 11.80 -3.72
N HIS A 57 10.67 11.96 -2.45
CA HIS A 57 10.68 10.83 -1.50
C HIS A 57 9.25 10.41 -1.16
N VAL A 58 8.97 9.10 -1.16
CA VAL A 58 7.64 8.55 -0.80
C VAL A 58 7.74 7.75 0.48
N VAL A 59 6.80 8.01 1.39
CA VAL A 59 6.59 7.23 2.61
C VAL A 59 5.25 6.52 2.51
N PHE A 60 5.25 5.22 2.76
CA PHE A 60 4.03 4.41 2.73
C PHE A 60 3.55 4.11 4.14
N SER A 61 2.25 4.33 4.38
CA SER A 61 1.54 3.86 5.57
C SER A 61 0.65 2.69 5.16
N PHE A 62 1.03 1.47 5.53
CA PHE A 62 0.29 0.28 5.15
C PHE A 62 -0.77 -0.11 6.19
N GLY A 63 -1.98 -0.45 5.73
CA GLY A 63 -3.09 -0.84 6.59
C GLY A 63 -4.21 -1.57 5.86
N ALA A 64 -5.28 -1.90 6.59
CA ALA A 64 -6.52 -2.35 5.95
C ALA A 64 -7.19 -1.17 5.23
N THR A 65 -7.83 -1.46 4.11
CA THR A 65 -8.45 -0.44 3.25
C THR A 65 -9.46 0.45 4.01
N ALA A 66 -10.39 -0.16 4.76
CA ALA A 66 -11.40 0.61 5.49
C ALA A 66 -10.82 1.42 6.65
N ASP A 67 -9.78 0.91 7.32
CA ASP A 67 -9.09 1.64 8.41
C ASP A 67 -8.39 2.88 7.86
N LEU A 68 -7.70 2.77 6.71
CA LEU A 68 -7.05 3.90 6.04
C LEU A 68 -8.07 4.93 5.56
N ALA A 69 -9.19 4.48 4.96
CA ALA A 69 -10.27 5.37 4.56
C ALA A 69 -10.86 6.13 5.77
N THR A 70 -11.05 5.44 6.90
CA THR A 70 -11.51 6.05 8.14
C THR A 70 -10.50 7.08 8.68
N GLN A 71 -9.20 6.81 8.60
CA GLN A 71 -8.17 7.77 8.98
C GLN A 71 -8.20 9.02 8.11
N ILE A 72 -8.42 8.88 6.77
CA ILE A 72 -8.58 10.02 5.86
C ILE A 72 -9.80 10.84 6.23
N LYS A 73 -10.95 10.21 6.50
CA LYS A 73 -12.17 10.90 6.99
C LYS A 73 -11.94 11.70 8.28
N ASN A 74 -11.07 11.19 9.13
CA ASN A 74 -10.70 11.84 10.40
C ASN A 74 -9.55 12.85 10.24
N GLY A 75 -9.14 13.21 9.02
CA GLY A 75 -8.15 14.24 8.74
C GLY A 75 -6.71 13.79 8.90
N ALA A 76 -6.41 12.48 8.81
CA ALA A 76 -5.02 12.02 8.78
C ALA A 76 -4.27 12.63 7.57
N PRO A 77 -3.02 13.09 7.75
CA PRO A 77 -2.28 13.87 6.77
C PRO A 77 -1.69 12.99 5.66
N PHE A 78 -2.53 12.29 4.94
CA PHE A 78 -2.15 11.53 3.75
C PHE A 78 -2.28 12.38 2.49
N ASP A 79 -1.42 12.13 1.52
CA ASP A 79 -1.43 12.81 0.24
C ASP A 79 -2.15 12.00 -0.86
N VAL A 80 -1.97 10.66 -0.81
CA VAL A 80 -2.61 9.71 -1.76
C VAL A 80 -3.20 8.55 -0.97
N PHE A 81 -4.34 8.04 -1.43
CA PHE A 81 -4.94 6.79 -0.96
C PHE A 81 -4.92 5.75 -2.08
N ALA A 82 -4.19 4.66 -1.87
CA ALA A 82 -4.15 3.49 -2.76
C ALA A 82 -4.90 2.32 -2.09
N SER A 83 -6.15 2.15 -2.49
CA SER A 83 -7.12 1.19 -1.94
C SER A 83 -7.00 -0.18 -2.59
N ALA A 84 -7.36 -1.25 -1.88
CA ALA A 84 -7.53 -2.59 -2.45
C ALA A 84 -8.91 -2.83 -3.07
N ASP A 85 -9.76 -1.82 -3.14
CA ASP A 85 -11.05 -1.83 -3.82
C ASP A 85 -11.36 -0.47 -4.46
N THR A 86 -12.48 -0.36 -5.13
CA THR A 86 -13.03 0.89 -5.66
C THR A 86 -13.94 1.58 -4.66
N THR A 87 -14.66 0.80 -3.85
CA THR A 87 -15.76 1.25 -3.00
C THR A 87 -15.35 2.36 -2.03
N HIS A 88 -14.20 2.22 -1.38
CA HIS A 88 -13.72 3.19 -0.40
C HIS A 88 -13.22 4.47 -1.06
N VAL A 89 -12.59 4.40 -2.24
CA VAL A 89 -12.19 5.60 -2.99
C VAL A 89 -13.41 6.34 -3.48
N ASP A 90 -14.40 5.62 -4.04
CA ASP A 90 -15.67 6.18 -4.53
C ASP A 90 -16.48 6.84 -3.39
N GLN A 91 -16.41 6.27 -2.19
CA GLN A 91 -17.05 6.85 -1.02
C GLN A 91 -16.36 8.16 -0.59
N LEU A 92 -15.01 8.16 -0.49
CA LEU A 92 -14.25 9.37 -0.14
C LEU A 92 -14.42 10.46 -1.20
N GLU A 93 -14.53 10.11 -2.49
CA GLU A 93 -14.80 11.06 -3.58
C GLU A 93 -16.18 11.69 -3.42
N ARG A 94 -17.24 10.90 -3.17
CA ARG A 94 -18.59 11.41 -2.90
C ARG A 94 -18.65 12.31 -1.66
N GLU A 95 -17.85 12.03 -0.66
CA GLU A 95 -17.72 12.85 0.55
C GLU A 95 -16.86 14.11 0.31
N GLY A 96 -16.31 14.29 -0.90
CA GLY A 96 -15.49 15.44 -1.27
C GLY A 96 -14.09 15.43 -0.66
N LEU A 97 -13.59 14.27 -0.25
CA LEU A 97 -12.28 14.09 0.36
C LEU A 97 -11.18 13.66 -0.65
N ILE A 98 -11.56 13.34 -1.86
CA ILE A 98 -10.65 13.05 -2.98
C ILE A 98 -10.68 14.20 -3.97
N THR A 99 -9.53 14.57 -4.52
CA THR A 99 -9.37 15.59 -5.54
C THR A 99 -10.15 15.18 -6.81
N PRO A 100 -11.07 16.00 -7.30
CA PRO A 100 -11.85 15.68 -8.50
C PRO A 100 -10.95 15.28 -9.68
N GLY A 101 -11.31 14.17 -10.34
CA GLY A 101 -10.59 13.64 -11.50
C GLY A 101 -9.29 12.87 -11.15
N SER A 102 -8.93 12.73 -9.86
CA SER A 102 -7.77 11.93 -9.47
C SER A 102 -8.10 10.46 -9.18
N ARG A 103 -9.38 10.10 -9.10
CA ARG A 103 -9.80 8.70 -8.97
C ARG A 103 -9.40 7.92 -10.21
N ALA A 104 -8.62 6.85 -10.03
CA ALA A 104 -8.21 6.00 -11.13
C ALA A 104 -8.11 4.52 -10.70
N LEU A 105 -8.46 3.61 -11.61
CA LEU A 105 -8.18 2.19 -11.45
C LEU A 105 -6.71 1.93 -11.76
N TYR A 106 -5.98 1.24 -10.87
CA TYR A 106 -4.55 0.99 -11.09
C TYR A 106 -4.18 -0.48 -11.18
N ALA A 107 -5.00 -1.39 -10.63
CA ALA A 107 -4.71 -2.81 -10.64
C ALA A 107 -5.97 -3.67 -10.45
N LYS A 108 -5.86 -4.95 -10.81
CA LYS A 108 -6.78 -6.01 -10.40
C LYS A 108 -6.04 -6.99 -9.50
N GLY A 109 -6.56 -7.20 -8.29
CA GLY A 109 -6.00 -8.15 -7.33
C GLY A 109 -6.31 -9.60 -7.71
N ARG A 110 -5.42 -10.52 -7.29
CA ARG A 110 -5.61 -11.97 -7.39
C ARG A 110 -5.54 -12.56 -5.99
N LEU A 111 -6.59 -13.29 -5.61
CA LEU A 111 -6.66 -14.00 -4.34
C LEU A 111 -6.12 -15.41 -4.50
N VAL A 112 -5.34 -15.87 -3.54
CA VAL A 112 -4.84 -17.24 -3.49
C VAL A 112 -5.01 -17.85 -2.11
N MET A 113 -5.16 -19.16 -2.07
CA MET A 113 -4.96 -19.96 -0.88
C MET A 113 -3.48 -20.35 -0.82
N TRP A 114 -2.77 -19.88 0.18
CA TRP A 114 -1.33 -20.07 0.33
C TRP A 114 -0.99 -20.99 1.50
N LEU A 115 -0.03 -21.89 1.26
CA LEU A 115 0.59 -22.76 2.24
C LEU A 115 2.07 -22.36 2.36
N PRO A 116 2.56 -21.98 3.55
CA PRO A 116 3.95 -21.59 3.74
C PRO A 116 4.92 -22.74 3.47
N SER A 117 6.16 -22.40 3.14
CA SER A 117 7.25 -23.38 3.00
C SER A 117 7.41 -24.19 4.30
N GLY A 118 7.60 -25.50 4.16
CA GLY A 118 7.66 -26.42 5.31
C GLY A 118 6.29 -26.98 5.75
N SER A 119 5.20 -26.56 5.12
CA SER A 119 3.90 -27.21 5.33
C SER A 119 3.95 -28.68 4.84
N ASN A 120 3.57 -29.60 5.69
CA ASN A 120 3.42 -31.01 5.34
C ASN A 120 2.08 -31.34 4.67
N LEU A 121 1.23 -30.34 4.49
CA LEU A 121 -0.09 -30.49 3.94
C LEU A 121 -0.04 -30.66 2.42
N LYS A 122 -0.70 -31.70 1.92
CA LYS A 122 -0.87 -31.96 0.50
C LYS A 122 -2.24 -31.48 0.06
N VAL A 123 -2.29 -30.33 -0.58
CA VAL A 123 -3.51 -29.68 -1.07
C VAL A 123 -3.39 -29.50 -2.57
N SER A 124 -4.38 -29.94 -3.33
CA SER A 124 -4.44 -29.80 -4.79
C SER A 124 -5.56 -28.86 -5.24
N LYS A 125 -6.55 -28.63 -4.39
CA LYS A 125 -7.69 -27.74 -4.61
C LYS A 125 -8.15 -27.13 -3.29
N ILE A 126 -8.87 -26.02 -3.35
CA ILE A 126 -9.30 -25.27 -2.16
C ILE A 126 -10.19 -26.12 -1.26
N SER A 127 -11.08 -26.94 -1.82
CA SER A 127 -11.96 -27.79 -1.02
C SER A 127 -11.23 -28.88 -0.21
N ASP A 128 -9.94 -29.13 -0.45
CA ASP A 128 -9.18 -30.09 0.37
C ASP A 128 -9.00 -29.62 1.83
N ILE A 129 -9.24 -28.31 2.12
CA ILE A 129 -9.19 -27.74 3.48
C ILE A 129 -10.32 -28.23 4.38
N THR A 130 -11.36 -28.87 3.82
CA THR A 130 -12.42 -29.51 4.62
C THR A 130 -11.97 -30.83 5.25
N ALA A 131 -10.84 -31.38 4.81
CA ALA A 131 -10.28 -32.58 5.40
C ALA A 131 -9.97 -32.37 6.90
N LYS A 132 -10.10 -33.43 7.70
CA LYS A 132 -10.02 -33.39 9.18
C LYS A 132 -8.70 -32.83 9.75
N ASN A 133 -7.65 -32.74 8.94
CA ASN A 133 -6.31 -32.33 9.36
C ASN A 133 -6.08 -30.80 9.37
N PHE A 134 -7.07 -30.01 8.99
CA PHE A 134 -6.99 -28.55 9.04
C PHE A 134 -7.66 -28.04 10.31
N GLU A 135 -6.88 -27.34 11.14
CA GLU A 135 -7.37 -26.76 12.39
C GLU A 135 -7.66 -25.27 12.26
N ARG A 136 -6.81 -24.54 11.54
CA ARG A 136 -6.91 -23.07 11.41
C ARG A 136 -6.58 -22.59 10.00
N ILE A 137 -7.45 -21.71 9.52
CA ILE A 137 -7.20 -20.95 8.30
C ILE A 137 -7.16 -19.46 8.64
N ALA A 138 -6.25 -18.72 8.06
CA ALA A 138 -6.12 -17.28 8.28
C ALA A 138 -6.78 -16.51 7.13
N ILE A 139 -7.65 -15.57 7.48
CA ILE A 139 -8.36 -14.66 6.55
C ILE A 139 -8.30 -13.24 7.12
N ALA A 140 -8.15 -12.22 6.30
CA ALA A 140 -8.31 -10.85 6.79
C ALA A 140 -9.76 -10.56 7.16
N LYS A 141 -10.01 -9.69 8.13
CA LYS A 141 -11.37 -9.30 8.50
C LYS A 141 -12.14 -8.80 7.28
N PRO A 142 -13.27 -9.41 6.91
CA PRO A 142 -13.99 -9.06 5.67
C PRO A 142 -14.54 -7.63 5.67
N ASP A 143 -14.91 -7.10 6.83
CA ASP A 143 -15.48 -5.74 6.99
C ASP A 143 -14.45 -4.62 6.77
N VAL A 144 -13.15 -4.92 6.78
CA VAL A 144 -12.10 -3.91 6.64
C VAL A 144 -11.12 -4.18 5.50
N ALA A 145 -11.13 -5.42 4.95
CA ALA A 145 -10.16 -5.86 3.95
C ALA A 145 -10.84 -6.55 2.76
N PRO A 146 -10.77 -5.97 1.53
CA PRO A 146 -11.41 -6.54 0.34
C PRO A 146 -11.01 -7.99 0.02
N TYR A 147 -9.76 -8.35 0.25
CA TYR A 147 -9.30 -9.74 0.10
C TYR A 147 -9.90 -10.69 1.14
N GLY A 148 -10.25 -10.19 2.32
CA GLY A 148 -10.98 -10.95 3.33
C GLY A 148 -12.43 -11.19 2.91
N GLU A 149 -13.10 -10.16 2.38
CA GLU A 149 -14.44 -10.29 1.79
C GLU A 149 -14.45 -11.33 0.66
N ALA A 150 -13.50 -11.19 -0.30
CA ALA A 150 -13.35 -12.12 -1.41
C ALA A 150 -13.10 -13.57 -0.95
N ALA A 151 -12.30 -13.80 0.09
CA ALA A 151 -12.06 -15.13 0.64
C ALA A 151 -13.34 -15.74 1.22
N VAL A 152 -14.10 -14.98 1.99
CA VAL A 152 -15.40 -15.44 2.57
C VAL A 152 -16.41 -15.69 1.45
N GLU A 153 -16.52 -14.81 0.47
CA GLU A 153 -17.39 -15.00 -0.70
C GLU A 153 -17.05 -16.29 -1.43
N SER A 154 -15.76 -16.56 -1.68
CA SER A 154 -15.30 -17.77 -2.36
C SER A 154 -15.62 -19.03 -1.60
N LEU A 155 -15.38 -19.08 -0.29
CA LEU A 155 -15.69 -20.22 0.55
C LEU A 155 -17.21 -20.48 0.63
N LYS A 156 -18.02 -19.42 0.60
CA LYS A 156 -19.49 -19.51 0.51
C LYS A 156 -19.92 -20.05 -0.85
N ALA A 157 -19.38 -19.53 -1.95
CA ALA A 157 -19.68 -19.97 -3.31
C ALA A 157 -19.32 -21.45 -3.53
N MET A 158 -18.26 -21.93 -2.87
CA MET A 158 -17.86 -23.33 -2.89
C MET A 158 -18.67 -24.22 -1.92
N GLY A 159 -19.57 -23.65 -1.11
CA GLY A 159 -20.40 -24.38 -0.15
C GLY A 159 -19.67 -24.91 1.08
N ILE A 160 -18.44 -24.45 1.36
CA ILE A 160 -17.61 -24.95 2.46
C ILE A 160 -17.45 -23.95 3.62
N TRP A 161 -18.05 -22.76 3.53
CA TRP A 161 -17.93 -21.73 4.55
C TRP A 161 -18.34 -22.18 5.94
N ASN A 162 -19.51 -22.83 6.09
CA ASN A 162 -20.04 -23.24 7.38
C ASN A 162 -19.13 -24.23 8.14
N GLU A 163 -18.36 -25.05 7.40
CA GLU A 163 -17.38 -25.95 7.97
C GLU A 163 -16.09 -25.24 8.35
N MET A 164 -15.72 -24.22 7.57
CA MET A 164 -14.46 -23.50 7.75
C MET A 164 -14.55 -22.34 8.75
N GLU A 165 -15.70 -21.68 8.86
CA GLU A 165 -15.90 -20.53 9.75
C GLU A 165 -15.41 -20.76 11.19
N PRO A 166 -15.68 -21.90 11.85
CA PRO A 166 -15.18 -22.18 13.21
C PRO A 166 -13.65 -22.30 13.30
N LYS A 167 -12.97 -22.49 12.16
CA LYS A 167 -11.51 -22.65 12.06
C LYS A 167 -10.81 -21.36 11.63
N VAL A 168 -11.58 -20.29 11.35
CA VAL A 168 -11.01 -19.02 10.87
C VAL A 168 -10.36 -18.25 11.99
N ILE A 169 -9.13 -17.83 11.78
CA ILE A 169 -8.50 -16.76 12.55
C ILE A 169 -8.42 -15.50 11.69
N TYR A 170 -8.86 -14.39 12.26
CA TYR A 170 -8.93 -13.13 11.54
C TYR A 170 -7.70 -12.26 11.78
N GLY A 171 -7.02 -11.86 10.68
CA GLY A 171 -6.02 -10.80 10.70
C GLY A 171 -6.65 -9.43 10.44
N GLN A 172 -6.07 -8.38 10.99
CA GLN A 172 -6.53 -7.00 10.75
C GLN A 172 -6.35 -6.60 9.27
N ASN A 173 -5.33 -7.15 8.60
CA ASN A 173 -5.05 -6.96 7.19
C ASN A 173 -4.34 -8.20 6.62
N VAL A 174 -4.12 -8.22 5.31
CA VAL A 174 -3.53 -9.38 4.61
C VAL A 174 -2.08 -9.66 4.98
N SER A 175 -1.31 -8.66 5.43
CA SER A 175 0.07 -8.87 5.91
C SER A 175 0.08 -9.64 7.23
N GLN A 176 -0.84 -9.35 8.15
CA GLN A 176 -0.99 -10.10 9.39
C GLN A 176 -1.49 -11.53 9.12
N VAL A 177 -2.38 -11.71 8.13
CA VAL A 177 -2.82 -13.05 7.69
C VAL A 177 -1.65 -13.88 7.20
N LYS A 178 -0.78 -13.31 6.33
CA LYS A 178 0.45 -13.96 5.90
C LYS A 178 1.35 -14.32 7.08
N GLN A 179 1.49 -13.41 8.04
CA GLN A 179 2.29 -13.64 9.24
C GLN A 179 1.77 -14.82 10.06
N TYR A 180 0.45 -14.95 10.26
CA TYR A 180 -0.12 -16.07 11.02
C TYR A 180 0.27 -17.42 10.41
N ALA A 181 0.18 -17.58 9.10
CA ALA A 181 0.58 -18.83 8.46
C ALA A 181 2.12 -19.01 8.46
N SER A 182 2.89 -17.95 8.21
CA SER A 182 4.36 -18.02 8.25
C SER A 182 4.92 -18.44 9.61
N THR A 183 4.22 -18.13 10.69
CA THR A 183 4.62 -18.46 12.08
C THR A 183 3.95 -19.73 12.62
N GLY A 184 3.22 -20.47 11.78
CA GLY A 184 2.54 -21.71 12.16
C GLY A 184 1.28 -21.53 13.03
N ASN A 185 0.77 -20.29 13.14
CA ASN A 185 -0.49 -20.02 13.83
C ASN A 185 -1.73 -20.38 12.98
N ALA A 186 -1.53 -20.58 11.68
CA ALA A 186 -2.50 -21.15 10.75
C ALA A 186 -1.79 -22.07 9.77
N GLU A 187 -2.45 -23.12 9.31
CA GLU A 187 -1.90 -24.02 8.30
C GLU A 187 -2.00 -23.44 6.90
N VAL A 188 -3.00 -22.59 6.66
CA VAL A 188 -3.36 -22.01 5.37
C VAL A 188 -3.72 -20.55 5.55
N ALA A 189 -3.41 -19.72 4.56
CA ALA A 189 -3.81 -18.32 4.50
C ALA A 189 -4.45 -17.98 3.15
N PHE A 190 -5.54 -17.21 3.18
CA PHE A 190 -6.09 -16.56 1.98
C PHE A 190 -5.49 -15.15 1.89
N ILE A 191 -4.60 -14.96 0.91
CA ILE A 191 -3.82 -13.73 0.75
C ILE A 191 -3.75 -13.29 -0.72
N PRO A 192 -3.38 -12.03 -0.97
CA PRO A 192 -3.03 -11.58 -2.32
C PRO A 192 -1.83 -12.36 -2.88
N LEU A 193 -1.90 -12.76 -4.14
CA LEU A 193 -0.73 -13.34 -4.84
C LEU A 193 0.51 -12.44 -4.74
N ALA A 194 0.30 -11.13 -4.75
CA ALA A 194 1.34 -10.10 -4.68
C ALA A 194 2.22 -10.16 -3.41
N LEU A 195 1.77 -10.82 -2.35
CA LEU A 195 2.53 -10.98 -1.12
C LEU A 195 3.37 -12.27 -1.08
N ILE A 196 3.35 -13.10 -2.11
CA ILE A 196 4.11 -14.35 -2.13
C ILE A 196 5.42 -14.14 -2.89
N LYS A 197 6.54 -14.37 -2.21
CA LYS A 197 7.86 -14.34 -2.82
C LYS A 197 8.27 -15.74 -3.30
N PRO A 198 9.13 -15.85 -4.30
CA PRO A 198 9.68 -17.13 -4.73
C PRO A 198 10.27 -17.92 -3.56
N GLY A 199 9.87 -19.19 -3.42
CA GLY A 199 10.35 -20.08 -2.36
C GLY A 199 9.63 -19.99 -1.00
N GLU A 200 8.68 -19.08 -0.83
CA GLU A 200 7.94 -18.93 0.45
C GLU A 200 6.82 -19.98 0.63
N GLY A 201 6.63 -20.87 -0.31
CA GLY A 201 5.63 -21.95 -0.21
C GLY A 201 4.92 -22.21 -1.54
N THR A 202 3.75 -22.82 -1.44
CA THR A 202 2.89 -23.14 -2.59
C THR A 202 1.55 -22.44 -2.45
N TYR A 203 0.88 -22.23 -3.58
CA TYR A 203 -0.45 -21.62 -3.56
C TYR A 203 -1.38 -22.26 -4.59
N ILE A 204 -2.66 -22.09 -4.35
CA ILE A 204 -3.74 -22.42 -5.28
C ILE A 204 -4.51 -21.14 -5.54
N GLU A 205 -4.69 -20.77 -6.80
CA GLU A 205 -5.49 -19.61 -7.17
C GLU A 205 -6.96 -19.82 -6.80
N VAL A 206 -7.57 -18.81 -6.21
CA VAL A 206 -9.00 -18.78 -5.98
C VAL A 206 -9.70 -18.43 -7.29
N PRO A 207 -10.68 -19.22 -7.76
CA PRO A 207 -11.40 -18.92 -9.00
C PRO A 207 -12.06 -17.54 -8.95
N GLU A 208 -11.79 -16.72 -9.97
CA GLU A 208 -12.28 -15.34 -10.03
C GLU A 208 -13.82 -15.24 -10.03
N GLU A 209 -14.50 -16.26 -10.54
CA GLU A 209 -15.96 -16.36 -10.56
C GLU A 209 -16.58 -16.65 -9.20
N SER A 210 -15.77 -17.04 -8.21
CA SER A 210 -16.25 -17.36 -6.86
C SER A 210 -16.37 -16.15 -5.93
N HIS A 211 -15.91 -14.99 -6.35
CA HIS A 211 -15.97 -13.74 -5.59
C HIS A 211 -16.11 -12.52 -6.53
N LYS A 212 -16.49 -11.38 -5.97
CA LYS A 212 -16.47 -10.13 -6.72
C LYS A 212 -15.06 -9.77 -7.18
N PRO A 213 -14.92 -9.11 -8.34
CA PRO A 213 -13.62 -8.63 -8.79
C PRO A 213 -12.93 -7.75 -7.75
N ILE A 214 -11.63 -7.96 -7.55
CA ILE A 214 -10.82 -7.14 -6.64
C ILE A 214 -10.18 -6.03 -7.48
N ASP A 215 -11.00 -5.17 -8.08
CA ASP A 215 -10.55 -4.00 -8.82
C ASP A 215 -10.13 -2.92 -7.82
N GLN A 216 -8.92 -2.39 -7.99
CA GLN A 216 -8.27 -1.51 -7.04
C GLN A 216 -8.16 -0.09 -7.59
N ALA A 217 -8.58 0.88 -6.80
CA ALA A 217 -8.53 2.29 -7.15
C ALA A 217 -7.60 3.09 -6.24
N LEU A 218 -7.10 4.20 -6.75
CA LEU A 218 -6.43 5.22 -5.95
C LEU A 218 -7.09 6.57 -6.17
N GLY A 219 -6.78 7.49 -5.25
CA GLY A 219 -7.18 8.90 -5.36
C GLY A 219 -6.26 9.79 -4.57
N ILE A 220 -6.16 11.06 -4.98
CA ILE A 220 -5.38 12.09 -4.29
C ILE A 220 -6.26 12.70 -3.20
N VAL A 221 -5.76 12.76 -1.96
CA VAL A 221 -6.49 13.41 -0.85
C VAL A 221 -6.61 14.90 -1.14
N LYS A 222 -7.85 15.42 -1.08
CA LYS A 222 -8.16 16.79 -1.54
C LYS A 222 -7.38 17.87 -0.80
N ASP A 223 -7.24 17.73 0.51
CA ASP A 223 -6.58 18.72 1.36
C ASP A 223 -5.06 18.54 1.45
N SER A 224 -4.48 17.63 0.66
CA SER A 224 -3.03 17.47 0.58
C SER A 224 -2.38 18.77 0.09
N PRO A 225 -1.39 19.30 0.79
CA PRO A 225 -0.60 20.45 0.32
C PRO A 225 0.36 20.06 -0.83
N LYS A 226 0.48 18.76 -1.15
CA LYS A 226 1.44 18.22 -2.12
C LYS A 226 0.76 17.72 -3.39
N GLN A 227 -0.31 18.37 -3.84
CA GLN A 227 -1.11 17.97 -5.02
C GLN A 227 -0.24 17.63 -6.24
N HIS A 228 0.75 18.47 -6.55
CA HIS A 228 1.61 18.22 -7.72
C HIS A 228 2.42 16.93 -7.61
N ALA A 229 3.02 16.66 -6.45
CA ALA A 229 3.75 15.41 -6.21
C ALA A 229 2.82 14.18 -6.22
N ALA A 230 1.60 14.33 -5.70
CA ALA A 230 0.59 13.28 -5.71
C ALA A 230 0.13 12.93 -7.14
N TRP A 231 -0.05 13.93 -8.00
CA TRP A 231 -0.34 13.71 -9.43
C TRP A 231 0.82 13.00 -10.14
N GLN A 232 2.07 13.39 -9.88
CA GLN A 232 3.23 12.69 -10.45
C GLN A 232 3.30 11.22 -10.01
N PHE A 233 2.95 10.92 -8.75
CA PHE A 233 2.91 9.54 -8.26
C PHE A 233 1.79 8.74 -8.94
N LEU A 234 0.62 9.33 -9.12
CA LEU A 234 -0.50 8.72 -9.84
C LEU A 234 -0.12 8.43 -11.30
N GLU A 235 0.44 9.40 -12.01
CA GLU A 235 0.90 9.25 -13.39
C GLU A 235 1.98 8.16 -13.51
N PHE A 236 2.93 8.12 -12.58
CA PHE A 236 3.96 7.08 -12.54
C PHE A 236 3.34 5.69 -12.37
N LEU A 237 2.42 5.53 -11.40
CA LEU A 237 1.80 4.25 -11.11
C LEU A 237 0.94 3.74 -12.27
N LEU A 238 0.23 4.63 -12.95
CA LEU A 238 -0.59 4.32 -14.14
C LEU A 238 0.26 4.20 -15.42
N GLY A 239 1.46 4.74 -15.41
CA GLY A 239 2.40 4.68 -16.53
C GLY A 239 2.99 3.30 -16.74
N LYS A 240 3.72 3.16 -17.86
CA LYS A 240 4.28 1.87 -18.29
C LYS A 240 5.11 1.19 -17.19
N GLU A 241 6.03 1.91 -16.55
CA GLU A 241 6.93 1.34 -15.53
C GLU A 241 6.16 0.90 -14.27
N GLY A 242 5.24 1.72 -13.77
CA GLY A 242 4.38 1.36 -12.63
C GLY A 242 3.55 0.12 -12.91
N GLN A 243 2.97 0.03 -14.11
CA GLN A 243 2.16 -1.12 -14.52
C GLN A 243 2.99 -2.40 -14.73
N GLU A 244 4.21 -2.28 -15.25
CA GLU A 244 5.15 -3.41 -15.36
C GLU A 244 5.56 -3.93 -13.98
N LEU A 245 5.82 -3.03 -13.02
CA LEU A 245 6.12 -3.40 -11.65
C LEU A 245 4.92 -4.07 -10.97
N LEU A 246 3.72 -3.53 -11.08
CA LEU A 246 2.52 -4.17 -10.54
C LEU A 246 2.32 -5.58 -11.15
N SER A 247 2.48 -5.72 -12.46
CA SER A 247 2.36 -7.03 -13.15
C SER A 247 3.41 -8.03 -12.66
N LYS A 248 4.65 -7.60 -12.39
CA LYS A 248 5.72 -8.43 -11.81
C LYS A 248 5.31 -9.05 -10.47
N TYR A 249 4.53 -8.33 -9.67
CA TYR A 249 3.98 -8.80 -8.39
C TYR A 249 2.64 -9.55 -8.53
N GLY A 250 2.22 -9.88 -9.76
CA GLY A 250 1.04 -10.70 -10.01
C GLY A 250 -0.29 -9.94 -10.04
N TYR A 251 -0.25 -8.62 -10.08
CA TYR A 251 -1.47 -7.84 -10.33
C TYR A 251 -1.91 -7.96 -11.80
N GLY A 252 -3.21 -8.12 -12.00
CA GLY A 252 -3.83 -8.00 -13.31
C GLY A 252 -4.04 -6.55 -13.72
N LYS A 253 -4.28 -6.33 -15.03
CA LYS A 253 -4.72 -5.03 -15.51
C LYS A 253 -6.13 -4.73 -14.99
N PRO A 254 -6.40 -3.46 -14.58
CA PRO A 254 -7.74 -3.08 -14.20
C PRO A 254 -8.69 -3.22 -15.40
N ARG A 255 -9.98 -3.41 -15.12
CA ARG A 255 -11.00 -3.37 -16.16
C ARG A 255 -11.10 -1.94 -16.69
N VAL A 256 -11.16 -1.79 -18.00
CA VAL A 256 -11.47 -0.49 -18.63
C VAL A 256 -12.97 -0.30 -18.47
N GLU A 257 -13.38 0.74 -17.73
CA GLU A 257 -14.78 1.17 -17.63
C GLU A 257 -15.26 1.85 -18.91
#